data_7e19827d5d529c44d9e53b926e75fef6
#
_entry.id   7e19827d5d529c44d9e53b926e75fef6
#
_cell.length_a   1.000
_cell.length_b   1.000
_cell.length_c   1.000
_cell.angle_alpha   90.00
_cell.angle_beta   90.00
_cell.angle_gamma   90.00
#
_symmetry.space_group_name_H-M   'P 1'
#
loop_
_entity.id
_entity.type
_entity.pdbx_description
1 polymer ?
#
loop_
_entity_poly.entity_id
_entity_poly.type
_entity_poly.pdbx_seq_one_letter_code
_entity_poly.pdbx_strand_id
1 'polypeptide(L)'
;MTALMETLRQQPWSLWWMQARCIARIEVRRNLLTWKAAWIYVLAFVPTVIIAIHAVFDRSHQLLSDDTNVLAGIVQFYYIRLGIFFGCLGIFSRLIRGEMIERSLHFYLLAPVRREVLLLAKFAAGVYGAVLLFGSAIIFNFAFMYASYGADGQDYMFNGPGLAQLEAYLVVVVLGCVGYGAVFLLLSMMFRNPMPAAMLVLGWEAISPVMPSLLQKISVASYLKHLMPITVPGNGIFALLTVQTEPVRGWVAATGLLLLAAVVLAYSCLRIRTLEIRYTTE
;
A
#
# COMPACT_ATOMS: atom_id res chain seq x y z
N MET A 1 21.43 -22.39 -20.65
CA MET A 1 21.15 -20.94 -20.54
C MET A 1 20.70 -20.35 -21.86
N THR A 2 21.28 -20.70 -22.99
CA THR A 2 20.92 -20.26 -24.37
C THR A 2 19.49 -20.65 -24.79
N ALA A 3 19.06 -21.89 -24.58
CA ALA A 3 17.72 -22.36 -24.94
C ALA A 3 16.59 -21.63 -24.15
N LEU A 4 16.83 -21.27 -22.91
CA LEU A 4 15.88 -20.53 -22.07
C LEU A 4 15.76 -19.07 -22.54
N MET A 5 16.85 -18.46 -22.98
CA MET A 5 16.84 -17.13 -23.59
C MET A 5 16.13 -17.11 -24.94
N GLU A 6 16.25 -18.15 -25.73
CA GLU A 6 15.60 -18.26 -27.03
C GLU A 6 14.09 -18.45 -26.90
N THR A 7 13.64 -19.29 -25.95
CA THR A 7 12.21 -19.45 -25.63
C THR A 7 11.58 -18.17 -25.04
N LEU A 8 12.32 -17.40 -24.25
CA LEU A 8 11.85 -16.10 -23.74
C LEU A 8 11.74 -15.06 -24.87
N ARG A 9 12.65 -15.08 -25.85
CA ARG A 9 12.65 -14.15 -27.00
C ARG A 9 11.48 -14.38 -27.97
N GLN A 10 11.00 -15.63 -28.08
CA GLN A 10 9.86 -16.01 -28.93
C GLN A 10 8.49 -15.71 -28.29
N GLN A 11 8.45 -15.28 -27.03
CA GLN A 11 7.20 -14.94 -26.36
C GLN A 11 6.65 -13.59 -26.86
N PRO A 12 5.31 -13.44 -27.02
CA PRO A 12 4.70 -12.21 -27.52
C PRO A 12 4.63 -11.11 -26.44
N TRP A 13 5.78 -10.63 -25.97
CA TRP A 13 5.89 -9.63 -24.91
C TRP A 13 5.16 -8.32 -25.24
N SER A 14 5.23 -7.89 -26.49
CA SER A 14 4.55 -6.66 -26.94
C SER A 14 3.04 -6.78 -26.83
N LEU A 15 2.48 -7.95 -27.17
CA LEU A 15 1.05 -8.22 -27.03
C LEU A 15 0.64 -8.24 -25.56
N TRP A 16 1.40 -8.92 -24.70
CA TRP A 16 1.10 -8.97 -23.26
C TRP A 16 1.18 -7.61 -22.61
N TRP A 17 2.14 -6.79 -23.00
CA TRP A 17 2.26 -5.43 -22.49
C TRP A 17 1.07 -4.56 -22.92
N MET A 18 0.63 -4.67 -24.17
CA MET A 18 -0.55 -3.97 -24.66
C MET A 18 -1.81 -4.41 -23.92
N GLN A 19 -2.01 -5.72 -23.74
CA GLN A 19 -3.12 -6.28 -22.96
C GLN A 19 -3.09 -5.78 -21.51
N ALA A 20 -1.93 -5.82 -20.86
CA ALA A 20 -1.76 -5.34 -19.50
C ALA A 20 -2.08 -3.85 -19.34
N ARG A 21 -1.65 -3.01 -20.28
CA ARG A 21 -2.00 -1.57 -20.29
C ARG A 21 -3.49 -1.33 -20.44
N CYS A 22 -4.15 -2.02 -21.34
CA CYS A 22 -5.60 -1.88 -21.55
C CYS A 22 -6.37 -2.28 -20.28
N ILE A 23 -6.03 -3.41 -19.68
CA ILE A 23 -6.62 -3.89 -18.43
C ILE A 23 -6.37 -2.89 -17.30
N ALA A 24 -5.12 -2.45 -17.12
CA ALA A 24 -4.76 -1.51 -16.06
C ALA A 24 -5.53 -0.19 -16.18
N ARG A 25 -5.67 0.35 -17.40
CA ARG A 25 -6.42 1.59 -17.65
C ARG A 25 -7.89 1.47 -17.25
N ILE A 26 -8.53 0.36 -17.59
CA ILE A 26 -9.93 0.09 -17.23
C ILE A 26 -10.06 -0.05 -15.72
N GLU A 27 -9.16 -0.81 -15.08
CA GLU A 27 -9.19 -1.05 -13.65
C GLU A 27 -8.96 0.21 -12.80
N VAL A 28 -8.00 1.03 -13.17
CA VAL A 28 -7.75 2.31 -12.49
C VAL A 28 -9.01 3.17 -12.51
N ARG A 29 -9.64 3.32 -13.69
CA ARG A 29 -10.87 4.10 -13.81
C ARG A 29 -12.01 3.51 -12.99
N ARG A 30 -12.19 2.19 -13.01
CA ARG A 30 -13.25 1.49 -12.28
C ARG A 30 -13.06 1.54 -10.77
N ASN A 31 -11.82 1.44 -10.29
CA ASN A 31 -11.53 1.40 -8.86
C ASN A 31 -11.47 2.78 -8.21
N LEU A 32 -10.99 3.80 -8.91
CA LEU A 32 -10.85 5.15 -8.35
C LEU A 32 -12.07 6.02 -8.59
N LEU A 33 -12.70 5.96 -9.78
CA LEU A 33 -13.77 6.90 -10.16
C LEU A 33 -15.19 6.41 -9.86
N THR A 34 -15.35 5.40 -9.01
CA THR A 34 -16.69 4.94 -8.60
C THR A 34 -17.07 5.46 -7.21
N TRP A 35 -18.34 5.80 -7.02
CA TRP A 35 -18.87 6.20 -5.72
C TRP A 35 -18.57 5.19 -4.60
N LYS A 36 -18.50 3.91 -4.97
CA LYS A 36 -18.13 2.83 -4.04
C LYS A 36 -16.69 2.96 -3.49
N ALA A 37 -15.84 3.78 -4.09
CA ALA A 37 -14.48 4.07 -3.62
C ALA A 37 -14.41 5.29 -2.69
N ALA A 38 -15.51 6.05 -2.53
CA ALA A 38 -15.52 7.28 -1.75
C ALA A 38 -14.97 7.13 -0.32
N TRP A 39 -15.27 6.01 0.34
CA TRP A 39 -14.75 5.74 1.68
C TRP A 39 -13.22 5.61 1.73
N ILE A 40 -12.57 5.16 0.64
CA ILE A 40 -11.11 5.07 0.57
C ILE A 40 -10.50 6.47 0.46
N TYR A 41 -11.18 7.39 -0.26
CA TYR A 41 -10.78 8.80 -0.29
C TYR A 41 -10.94 9.45 1.09
N VAL A 42 -12.05 9.22 1.77
CA VAL A 42 -12.22 9.68 3.16
C VAL A 42 -11.09 9.16 4.03
N LEU A 43 -10.81 7.85 3.97
CA LEU A 43 -9.72 7.23 4.74
C LEU A 43 -8.35 7.87 4.41
N ALA A 44 -8.06 8.19 3.14
CA ALA A 44 -6.80 8.78 2.75
C ALA A 44 -6.66 10.25 3.21
N PHE A 45 -7.73 11.04 3.11
CA PHE A 45 -7.68 12.50 3.29
C PHE A 45 -8.18 13.00 4.65
N VAL A 46 -8.72 12.15 5.53
CA VAL A 46 -9.09 12.56 6.90
C VAL A 46 -7.93 13.21 7.66
N PRO A 47 -6.70 12.65 7.69
CA PRO A 47 -5.59 13.34 8.36
C PRO A 47 -5.24 14.67 7.70
N THR A 48 -5.36 14.75 6.38
CA THR A 48 -5.11 15.99 5.62
C THR A 48 -6.05 17.11 6.05
N VAL A 49 -7.34 16.79 6.25
CA VAL A 49 -8.32 17.77 6.73
C VAL A 49 -8.00 18.21 8.16
N ILE A 50 -7.62 17.27 9.02
CA ILE A 50 -7.22 17.56 10.41
C ILE A 50 -6.00 18.47 10.44
N ILE A 51 -4.96 18.16 9.66
CA ILE A 51 -3.75 18.99 9.57
C ILE A 51 -4.07 20.36 8.98
N ALA A 52 -4.90 20.45 7.95
CA ALA A 52 -5.31 21.73 7.37
C ALA A 52 -6.06 22.60 8.39
N ILE A 53 -6.94 22.01 9.18
CA ILE A 53 -7.63 22.71 10.27
C ILE A 53 -6.61 23.19 11.32
N HIS A 54 -5.71 22.31 11.74
CA HIS A 54 -4.64 22.65 12.69
C HIS A 54 -3.78 23.83 12.19
N ALA A 55 -3.33 23.78 10.94
CA ALA A 55 -2.53 24.83 10.31
C ALA A 55 -3.24 26.19 10.21
N VAL A 56 -4.59 26.21 10.15
CA VAL A 56 -5.38 27.46 10.08
C VAL A 56 -5.69 28.02 11.45
N PHE A 57 -6.02 27.17 12.41
CA PHE A 57 -6.54 27.60 13.73
C PHE A 57 -5.48 27.69 14.81
N ASP A 58 -4.44 26.82 14.77
CA ASP A 58 -3.38 26.83 15.75
C ASP A 58 -2.19 27.69 15.29
N ARG A 59 -2.31 28.98 15.51
CA ARG A 59 -1.24 29.96 15.28
C ARG A 59 -0.36 30.18 16.52
N SER A 60 -0.57 29.42 17.60
CA SER A 60 0.29 29.44 18.76
C SER A 60 1.64 28.83 18.34
N HIS A 61 2.73 29.56 18.65
CA HIS A 61 4.11 29.28 18.27
C HIS A 61 4.60 27.89 18.72
N GLN A 62 4.10 26.83 18.09
CA GLN A 62 4.65 25.49 18.25
C GLN A 62 6.02 25.44 17.55
N LEU A 63 6.96 24.75 18.17
CA LEU A 63 8.27 24.54 17.58
C LEU A 63 8.10 23.66 16.34
N LEU A 64 8.75 24.02 15.25
CA LEU A 64 8.77 23.26 14.00
C LEU A 64 9.12 21.78 14.21
N SER A 65 9.94 21.48 15.25
CA SER A 65 10.27 20.12 15.67
C SER A 65 9.06 19.31 16.16
N ASP A 66 8.12 19.97 16.85
CA ASP A 66 6.96 19.31 17.44
C ASP A 66 5.96 18.91 16.34
N ASP A 67 5.71 19.81 15.41
CA ASP A 67 4.86 19.53 14.25
C ASP A 67 5.48 18.48 13.31
N THR A 68 6.79 18.45 13.17
CA THR A 68 7.48 17.37 12.46
C THR A 68 7.25 16.02 13.14
N ASN A 69 7.27 15.96 14.46
CA ASN A 69 6.97 14.73 15.22
C ASN A 69 5.48 14.34 15.10
N VAL A 70 4.58 15.33 15.08
CA VAL A 70 3.14 15.08 14.86
C VAL A 70 2.91 14.47 13.48
N LEU A 71 3.51 15.04 12.44
CA LEU A 71 3.41 14.49 11.09
C LEU A 71 3.99 13.08 11.00
N ALA A 72 5.17 12.84 11.59
CA ALA A 72 5.77 11.50 11.66
C ALA A 72 4.84 10.51 12.40
N GLY A 73 4.22 10.94 13.49
CA GLY A 73 3.23 10.15 14.22
C GLY A 73 2.01 9.79 13.36
N ILE A 74 1.47 10.74 12.63
CA ILE A 74 0.34 10.50 11.71
C ILE A 74 0.73 9.48 10.62
N VAL A 75 1.92 9.61 10.03
CA VAL A 75 2.38 8.63 9.03
C VAL A 75 2.56 7.25 9.67
N GLN A 76 3.20 7.19 10.83
CA GLN A 76 3.52 5.92 11.50
C GLN A 76 2.27 5.19 12.03
N PHE A 77 1.37 5.89 12.72
CA PHE A 77 0.25 5.26 13.42
C PHE A 77 -1.03 5.22 12.58
N TYR A 78 -1.25 6.22 11.73
CA TYR A 78 -2.44 6.24 10.89
C TYR A 78 -2.18 5.62 9.53
N TYR A 79 -1.25 6.18 8.71
CA TYR A 79 -1.09 5.70 7.32
C TYR A 79 -0.58 4.29 7.24
N ILE A 80 0.48 3.92 7.96
CA ILE A 80 1.06 2.57 7.88
C ILE A 80 0.10 1.53 8.44
N ARG A 81 -0.57 1.80 9.57
CA ARG A 81 -1.38 0.79 10.26
C ARG A 81 -2.82 0.73 9.81
N LEU A 82 -3.44 1.86 9.48
CA LEU A 82 -4.86 1.93 9.15
C LEU A 82 -5.09 2.33 7.70
N GLY A 83 -4.54 3.47 7.27
CA GLY A 83 -4.81 4.06 5.97
C GLY A 83 -4.47 3.11 4.82
N ILE A 84 -3.19 2.76 4.69
CA ILE A 84 -2.69 1.90 3.60
C ILE A 84 -3.25 0.49 3.75
N PHE A 85 -3.35 -0.05 4.97
CA PHE A 85 -3.89 -1.37 5.22
C PHE A 85 -5.34 -1.49 4.72
N PHE A 86 -6.26 -0.69 5.25
CA PHE A 86 -7.67 -0.76 4.85
C PHE A 86 -7.90 -0.25 3.43
N GLY A 87 -7.14 0.74 2.98
CA GLY A 87 -7.20 1.21 1.60
C GLY A 87 -6.82 0.13 0.60
N CYS A 88 -5.70 -0.57 0.83
CA CYS A 88 -5.31 -1.71 0.01
C CYS A 88 -6.32 -2.85 0.12
N LEU A 89 -6.82 -3.17 1.32
CA LEU A 89 -7.89 -4.16 1.47
C LEU A 89 -9.10 -3.81 0.59
N GLY A 90 -9.54 -2.55 0.60
CA GLY A 90 -10.68 -2.10 -0.20
C GLY A 90 -10.44 -2.16 -1.70
N ILE A 91 -9.26 -1.76 -2.16
CA ILE A 91 -8.91 -1.78 -3.58
C ILE A 91 -8.72 -3.22 -4.07
N PHE A 92 -7.85 -3.99 -3.42
CA PHE A 92 -7.43 -5.30 -3.92
C PHE A 92 -8.48 -6.40 -3.73
N SER A 93 -9.31 -6.31 -2.68
CA SER A 93 -10.44 -7.24 -2.52
C SER A 93 -11.46 -7.11 -3.65
N ARG A 94 -11.64 -5.91 -4.21
CA ARG A 94 -12.58 -5.67 -5.30
C ARG A 94 -12.05 -6.09 -6.67
N LEU A 95 -10.74 -6.10 -6.88
CA LEU A 95 -10.11 -6.39 -8.17
C LEU A 95 -10.43 -7.79 -8.71
N ILE A 96 -10.59 -8.78 -7.83
CA ILE A 96 -10.93 -10.16 -8.21
C ILE A 96 -12.29 -10.54 -7.66
N ARG A 97 -12.50 -10.36 -6.35
CA ARG A 97 -13.75 -10.78 -5.73
C ARG A 97 -14.96 -9.97 -6.19
N GLY A 98 -14.78 -8.66 -6.42
CA GLY A 98 -15.83 -7.82 -7.00
C GLY A 98 -16.32 -8.36 -8.33
N GLU A 99 -15.41 -8.77 -9.21
CA GLU A 99 -15.77 -9.34 -10.52
C GLU A 99 -16.39 -10.74 -10.43
N MET A 100 -16.00 -11.53 -9.43
CA MET A 100 -16.66 -12.81 -9.16
C MET A 100 -18.12 -12.59 -8.77
N ILE A 101 -18.39 -11.60 -7.91
CA ILE A 101 -19.75 -11.27 -7.44
C ILE A 101 -20.58 -10.67 -8.57
N GLU A 102 -20.00 -9.79 -9.39
CA GLU A 102 -20.63 -9.15 -10.55
C GLU A 102 -20.74 -10.10 -11.75
N ARG A 103 -20.28 -11.35 -11.63
CA ARG A 103 -20.24 -12.38 -12.68
C ARG A 103 -19.53 -11.91 -13.96
N SER A 104 -18.62 -10.93 -13.86
CA SER A 104 -17.90 -10.37 -15.01
C SER A 104 -16.55 -11.06 -15.27
N LEU A 105 -16.02 -11.79 -14.29
CA LEU A 105 -14.70 -12.43 -14.39
C LEU A 105 -14.63 -13.47 -15.55
N HIS A 106 -15.75 -14.14 -15.88
CA HIS A 106 -15.76 -15.12 -16.96
C HIS A 106 -15.44 -14.51 -18.33
N PHE A 107 -15.81 -13.24 -18.59
CA PHE A 107 -15.47 -12.57 -19.85
C PHE A 107 -13.96 -12.41 -20.01
N TYR A 108 -13.24 -12.11 -18.92
CA TYR A 108 -11.78 -12.02 -18.95
C TYR A 108 -11.12 -13.39 -19.16
N LEU A 109 -11.73 -14.47 -18.63
CA LEU A 109 -11.18 -15.81 -18.74
C LEU A 109 -11.47 -16.46 -20.12
N LEU A 110 -12.51 -15.98 -20.83
CA LEU A 110 -12.80 -16.35 -22.22
C LEU A 110 -11.96 -15.58 -23.22
N ALA A 111 -11.44 -14.42 -22.83
CA ALA A 111 -10.54 -13.65 -23.68
C ALA A 111 -9.18 -14.38 -23.85
N PRO A 112 -8.50 -14.25 -25.01
CA PRO A 112 -7.20 -14.86 -25.26
C PRO A 112 -6.07 -14.15 -24.49
N VAL A 113 -6.22 -14.01 -23.16
CA VAL A 113 -5.27 -13.37 -22.26
C VAL A 113 -4.77 -14.42 -21.27
N ARG A 114 -3.45 -14.47 -21.06
CA ARG A 114 -2.90 -15.33 -20.01
C ARG A 114 -3.37 -14.86 -18.62
N ARG A 115 -3.80 -15.80 -17.80
CA ARG A 115 -4.32 -15.51 -16.46
C ARG A 115 -3.33 -14.77 -15.57
N GLU A 116 -2.04 -15.05 -15.73
CA GLU A 116 -0.97 -14.36 -14.98
C GLU A 116 -0.82 -12.90 -15.45
N VAL A 117 -0.92 -12.63 -16.76
CA VAL A 117 -0.86 -11.27 -17.30
C VAL A 117 -2.05 -10.46 -16.79
N LEU A 118 -3.25 -11.07 -16.77
CA LEU A 118 -4.44 -10.46 -16.19
C LEU A 118 -4.23 -10.10 -14.71
N LEU A 119 -3.72 -11.05 -13.91
CA LEU A 119 -3.49 -10.83 -12.47
C LEU A 119 -2.49 -9.72 -12.21
N LEU A 120 -1.34 -9.76 -12.90
CA LEU A 120 -0.29 -8.76 -12.75
C LEU A 120 -0.73 -7.37 -13.21
N ALA A 121 -1.51 -7.29 -14.30
CA ALA A 121 -2.09 -6.04 -14.77
C ALA A 121 -3.07 -5.44 -13.75
N LYS A 122 -3.92 -6.27 -13.14
CA LYS A 122 -4.82 -5.85 -12.06
C LYS A 122 -4.06 -5.41 -10.82
N PHE A 123 -3.04 -6.18 -10.43
CA PHE A 123 -2.16 -5.81 -9.32
C PHE A 123 -1.50 -4.45 -9.55
N ALA A 124 -0.87 -4.25 -10.72
CA ALA A 124 -0.22 -2.99 -11.08
C ALA A 124 -1.21 -1.81 -11.07
N ALA A 125 -2.43 -2.02 -11.58
CA ALA A 125 -3.49 -1.01 -11.54
C ALA A 125 -3.90 -0.66 -10.11
N GLY A 126 -4.04 -1.66 -9.24
CA GLY A 126 -4.37 -1.46 -7.82
C GLY A 126 -3.27 -0.70 -7.08
N VAL A 127 -2.00 -1.09 -7.27
CA VAL A 127 -0.84 -0.40 -6.68
C VAL A 127 -0.78 1.04 -7.17
N TYR A 128 -0.88 1.27 -8.49
CA TYR A 128 -0.86 2.61 -9.05
C TYR A 128 -1.96 3.51 -8.46
N GLY A 129 -3.18 3.00 -8.36
CA GLY A 129 -4.29 3.73 -7.76
C GLY A 129 -4.09 4.02 -6.27
N ALA A 130 -3.62 3.06 -5.50
CA ALA A 130 -3.34 3.22 -4.08
C ALA A 130 -2.20 4.23 -3.84
N VAL A 131 -1.11 4.12 -4.61
CA VAL A 131 0.03 5.04 -4.52
C VAL A 131 -0.36 6.48 -4.88
N LEU A 132 -1.15 6.68 -5.94
CA LEU A 132 -1.65 8.01 -6.29
C LEU A 132 -2.49 8.60 -5.15
N LEU A 133 -3.37 7.81 -4.57
CA LEU A 133 -4.29 8.28 -3.53
C LEU A 133 -3.56 8.60 -2.23
N PHE A 134 -2.81 7.65 -1.68
CA PHE A 134 -2.10 7.83 -0.41
C PHE A 134 -0.87 8.73 -0.56
N GLY A 135 -0.18 8.67 -1.69
CA GLY A 135 0.95 9.54 -1.99
C GLY A 135 0.53 11.01 -2.09
N SER A 136 -0.56 11.30 -2.80
CA SER A 136 -1.11 12.66 -2.85
C SER A 136 -1.55 13.15 -1.47
N ALA A 137 -2.19 12.30 -0.66
CA ALA A 137 -2.59 12.65 0.69
C ALA A 137 -1.38 13.02 1.57
N ILE A 138 -0.28 12.27 1.49
CA ILE A 138 0.95 12.60 2.23
C ILE A 138 1.59 13.90 1.73
N ILE A 139 1.61 14.13 0.42
CA ILE A 139 2.12 15.40 -0.15
C ILE A 139 1.30 16.58 0.38
N PHE A 140 -0.03 16.47 0.40
CA PHE A 140 -0.89 17.52 0.96
C PHE A 140 -0.69 17.70 2.46
N ASN A 141 -0.55 16.62 3.23
CA ASN A 141 -0.25 16.71 4.66
C ASN A 141 1.04 17.46 4.91
N PHE A 142 2.08 17.12 4.18
CA PHE A 142 3.39 17.77 4.24
C PHE A 142 3.28 19.27 3.86
N ALA A 143 2.61 19.56 2.74
CA ALA A 143 2.44 20.94 2.28
C ALA A 143 1.65 21.78 3.30
N PHE A 144 0.53 21.31 3.81
CA PHE A 144 -0.28 22.05 4.78
C PHE A 144 0.44 22.24 6.12
N MET A 145 1.18 21.23 6.60
CA MET A 145 1.93 21.33 7.85
C MET A 145 2.96 22.45 7.79
N TYR A 146 3.79 22.50 6.75
CA TYR A 146 4.89 23.46 6.67
C TYR A 146 4.49 24.80 6.04
N ALA A 147 3.37 24.89 5.30
CA ALA A 147 2.90 26.16 4.74
C ALA A 147 2.56 27.21 5.81
N SER A 148 2.16 26.78 7.00
CA SER A 148 1.83 27.66 8.14
C SER A 148 3.04 28.44 8.68
N TYR A 149 4.25 27.91 8.49
CA TYR A 149 5.51 28.49 9.00
C TYR A 149 6.12 29.56 8.06
N GLY A 150 5.53 29.85 6.90
CA GLY A 150 6.01 30.86 5.97
C GLY A 150 7.45 30.63 5.49
N ALA A 151 8.35 31.58 5.75
CA ALA A 151 9.74 31.52 5.31
C ALA A 151 10.54 30.39 5.97
N ASP A 152 10.34 30.17 7.29
CA ASP A 152 11.05 29.12 8.03
C ASP A 152 10.63 27.73 7.53
N GLY A 153 9.35 27.54 7.20
CA GLY A 153 8.84 26.32 6.62
C GLY A 153 9.41 26.06 5.23
N GLN A 154 9.55 27.10 4.41
CA GLN A 154 10.18 26.99 3.08
C GLN A 154 11.66 26.63 3.20
N ASP A 155 12.39 27.26 4.12
CA ASP A 155 13.80 26.95 4.36
C ASP A 155 13.98 25.50 4.83
N TYR A 156 13.15 25.04 5.74
CA TYR A 156 13.14 23.62 6.17
C TYR A 156 12.86 22.66 5.01
N MET A 157 11.90 23.00 4.15
CA MET A 157 11.52 22.15 3.02
C MET A 157 12.63 22.07 1.97
N PHE A 158 13.18 23.21 1.54
CA PHE A 158 14.06 23.26 0.37
C PHE A 158 15.56 23.26 0.70
N ASN A 159 15.95 23.86 1.81
CA ASN A 159 17.36 23.95 2.24
C ASN A 159 17.66 22.98 3.41
N GLY A 160 16.62 22.47 4.09
CA GLY A 160 16.71 21.55 5.19
C GLY A 160 16.42 20.09 4.80
N PRO A 161 16.15 19.22 5.79
CA PRO A 161 15.88 17.81 5.59
C PRO A 161 14.46 17.47 5.06
N GLY A 162 13.60 18.49 4.85
CA GLY A 162 12.18 18.31 4.55
C GLY A 162 11.91 17.46 3.30
N LEU A 163 12.57 17.76 2.16
CA LEU A 163 12.39 16.97 0.95
C LEU A 163 12.83 15.51 1.11
N ALA A 164 13.94 15.26 1.82
CA ALA A 164 14.41 13.91 2.09
C ALA A 164 13.41 13.11 2.97
N GLN A 165 12.76 13.79 3.93
CA GLN A 165 11.70 13.19 4.73
C GLN A 165 10.46 12.86 3.90
N LEU A 166 10.02 13.79 3.03
CA LEU A 166 8.91 13.56 2.13
C LEU A 166 9.18 12.39 1.19
N GLU A 167 10.37 12.30 0.61
CA GLU A 167 10.79 11.19 -0.24
C GLU A 167 10.72 9.87 0.53
N ALA A 168 11.24 9.82 1.75
CA ALA A 168 11.18 8.63 2.60
C ALA A 168 9.72 8.21 2.90
N TYR A 169 8.83 9.16 3.20
CA TYR A 169 7.41 8.85 3.40
C TYR A 169 6.74 8.31 2.12
N LEU A 170 7.06 8.88 0.96
CA LEU A 170 6.54 8.39 -0.32
C LEU A 170 7.04 6.98 -0.64
N VAL A 171 8.31 6.68 -0.36
CA VAL A 171 8.86 5.32 -0.48
C VAL A 171 8.12 4.35 0.44
N VAL A 172 7.84 4.74 1.69
CA VAL A 172 7.05 3.93 2.63
C VAL A 172 5.65 3.65 2.09
N VAL A 173 4.97 4.66 1.50
CA VAL A 173 3.65 4.48 0.87
C VAL A 173 3.72 3.51 -0.29
N VAL A 174 4.68 3.68 -1.21
CA VAL A 174 4.83 2.80 -2.38
C VAL A 174 5.04 1.36 -1.94
N LEU A 175 5.99 1.14 -1.04
CA LEU A 175 6.31 -0.19 -0.53
C LEU A 175 5.16 -0.80 0.29
N GLY A 176 4.45 0.02 1.07
CA GLY A 176 3.26 -0.40 1.80
C GLY A 176 2.14 -0.85 0.87
N CYS A 177 1.87 -0.08 -0.20
CA CYS A 177 0.87 -0.44 -1.21
C CYS A 177 1.25 -1.73 -1.97
N VAL A 178 2.54 -1.94 -2.25
CA VAL A 178 3.02 -3.17 -2.89
C VAL A 178 2.87 -4.36 -1.94
N GLY A 179 3.32 -4.24 -0.69
CA GLY A 179 3.29 -5.31 0.30
C GLY A 179 1.86 -5.73 0.65
N TYR A 180 1.05 -4.79 1.16
CA TYR A 180 -0.35 -5.09 1.50
C TYR A 180 -1.19 -5.42 0.28
N GLY A 181 -0.91 -4.78 -0.87
CA GLY A 181 -1.58 -5.11 -2.13
C GLY A 181 -1.38 -6.56 -2.54
N ALA A 182 -0.15 -7.09 -2.45
CA ALA A 182 0.14 -8.49 -2.75
C ALA A 182 -0.62 -9.45 -1.81
N VAL A 183 -0.60 -9.16 -0.50
CA VAL A 183 -1.30 -9.97 0.52
C VAL A 183 -2.82 -9.97 0.28
N PHE A 184 -3.43 -8.80 0.10
CA PHE A 184 -4.88 -8.72 -0.09
C PHE A 184 -5.35 -9.24 -1.44
N LEU A 185 -4.52 -9.14 -2.48
CA LEU A 185 -4.81 -9.79 -3.76
C LEU A 185 -4.91 -11.31 -3.58
N LEU A 186 -3.94 -11.92 -2.88
CA LEU A 186 -3.96 -13.35 -2.57
C LEU A 186 -5.18 -13.73 -1.74
N LEU A 187 -5.46 -13.00 -0.65
CA LEU A 187 -6.61 -13.28 0.22
C LEU A 187 -7.94 -13.18 -0.54
N SER A 188 -8.07 -12.23 -1.47
CA SER A 188 -9.27 -12.09 -2.30
C SER A 188 -9.53 -13.27 -3.23
N MET A 189 -8.48 -14.02 -3.57
CA MET A 189 -8.58 -15.25 -4.37
C MET A 189 -8.88 -16.49 -3.53
N MET A 190 -8.39 -16.51 -2.28
CA MET A 190 -8.51 -17.68 -1.40
C MET A 190 -9.84 -17.74 -0.67
N PHE A 191 -10.36 -16.59 -0.24
CA PHE A 191 -11.52 -16.51 0.65
C PHE A 191 -12.75 -15.94 -0.05
N ARG A 192 -13.92 -16.54 0.19
CA ARG A 192 -15.21 -16.01 -0.29
C ARG A 192 -15.51 -14.64 0.33
N ASN A 193 -15.14 -14.43 1.58
CA ASN A 193 -15.15 -13.12 2.23
C ASN A 193 -13.74 -12.79 2.72
N PRO A 194 -13.06 -11.81 2.13
CA PRO A 194 -11.69 -11.45 2.52
C PRO A 194 -11.62 -10.67 3.85
N MET A 195 -12.74 -10.13 4.36
CA MET A 195 -12.76 -9.32 5.58
C MET A 195 -12.27 -10.06 6.84
N PRO A 196 -12.78 -11.26 7.19
CA PRO A 196 -12.28 -11.98 8.36
C PRO A 196 -10.80 -12.32 8.25
N ALA A 197 -10.34 -12.72 7.05
CA ALA A 197 -8.93 -13.02 6.81
C ALA A 197 -8.05 -11.76 6.96
N ALA A 198 -8.54 -10.59 6.51
CA ALA A 198 -7.84 -9.32 6.70
C ALA A 198 -7.75 -8.94 8.18
N MET A 199 -8.79 -9.19 8.98
CA MET A 199 -8.74 -8.95 10.43
C MET A 199 -7.71 -9.84 11.14
N LEU A 200 -7.51 -11.08 10.68
CA LEU A 200 -6.42 -11.93 11.18
C LEU A 200 -5.03 -11.36 10.83
N VAL A 201 -4.87 -10.83 9.61
CA VAL A 201 -3.63 -10.14 9.21
C VAL A 201 -3.42 -8.89 10.06
N LEU A 202 -4.46 -8.10 10.34
CA LEU A 202 -4.37 -6.93 11.22
C LEU A 202 -3.94 -7.33 12.64
N GLY A 203 -4.54 -8.40 13.19
CA GLY A 203 -4.14 -8.95 14.49
C GLY A 203 -2.69 -9.41 14.50
N TRP A 204 -2.25 -10.09 13.43
CA TRP A 204 -0.85 -10.46 13.25
C TRP A 204 0.08 -9.23 13.24
N GLU A 205 -0.25 -8.20 12.46
CA GLU A 205 0.53 -6.96 12.40
C GLU A 205 0.59 -6.24 13.77
N ALA A 206 -0.48 -6.32 14.57
CA ALA A 206 -0.51 -5.74 15.91
C ALA A 206 0.39 -6.50 16.91
N ILE A 207 0.47 -7.83 16.81
CA ILE A 207 1.23 -8.68 17.71
C ILE A 207 2.69 -8.84 17.24
N SER A 208 2.95 -8.69 15.94
CA SER A 208 4.27 -8.91 15.33
C SER A 208 5.45 -8.21 16.03
N PRO A 209 5.31 -6.99 16.61
CA PRO A 209 6.42 -6.33 17.30
C PRO A 209 6.92 -7.08 18.55
N VAL A 210 6.08 -7.91 19.16
CA VAL A 210 6.41 -8.68 20.39
C VAL A 210 6.99 -10.06 20.03
N MET A 211 6.88 -10.47 18.77
CA MET A 211 7.32 -11.78 18.31
C MET A 211 8.84 -11.84 18.05
N PRO A 212 9.43 -13.06 18.05
CA PRO A 212 10.83 -13.25 17.66
C PRO A 212 11.14 -12.66 16.28
N SER A 213 12.38 -12.23 16.07
CA SER A 213 12.85 -11.55 14.85
C SER A 213 12.56 -12.30 13.54
N LEU A 214 12.52 -13.62 13.57
CA LEU A 214 12.17 -14.44 12.40
C LEU A 214 10.69 -14.25 11.98
N LEU A 215 9.78 -14.15 12.95
CA LEU A 215 8.36 -13.96 12.71
C LEU A 215 8.03 -12.51 12.30
N GLN A 216 8.80 -11.54 12.80
CA GLN A 216 8.68 -10.15 12.39
C GLN A 216 8.94 -9.94 10.89
N LYS A 217 9.78 -10.80 10.26
CA LYS A 217 10.07 -10.76 8.81
C LYS A 217 8.87 -11.13 7.93
N ILE A 218 7.76 -11.59 8.49
CA ILE A 218 6.52 -11.86 7.75
C ILE A 218 5.59 -10.64 7.78
N SER A 219 5.84 -9.66 8.66
CA SER A 219 5.01 -8.47 8.84
C SER A 219 5.41 -7.36 7.88
N VAL A 220 4.44 -6.85 7.12
CA VAL A 220 4.64 -5.70 6.23
C VAL A 220 4.92 -4.43 7.04
N ALA A 221 4.17 -4.20 8.12
CA ALA A 221 4.35 -3.02 8.98
C ALA A 221 5.74 -3.00 9.64
N SER A 222 6.32 -4.16 9.97
CA SER A 222 7.66 -4.25 10.52
C SER A 222 8.70 -3.68 9.57
N TYR A 223 8.65 -4.05 8.29
CA TYR A 223 9.56 -3.51 7.28
C TYR A 223 9.37 -2.01 7.06
N LEU A 224 8.11 -1.54 6.98
CA LEU A 224 7.80 -0.13 6.77
C LEU A 224 8.28 0.75 7.91
N LYS A 225 8.22 0.26 9.15
CA LYS A 225 8.70 0.96 10.33
C LYS A 225 10.20 1.25 10.27
N HIS A 226 11.01 0.32 9.74
CA HIS A 226 12.45 0.52 9.58
C HIS A 226 12.83 1.51 8.46
N LEU A 227 11.87 1.88 7.60
CA LEU A 227 12.06 2.86 6.52
C LEU A 227 11.65 4.27 6.93
N MET A 228 11.05 4.44 8.12
CA MET A 228 10.64 5.76 8.60
C MET A 228 11.86 6.62 8.93
N PRO A 229 11.90 7.87 8.43
CA PRO A 229 13.02 8.79 8.71
C PRO A 229 13.02 9.26 10.18
N ILE A 230 11.84 9.41 10.76
CA ILE A 230 11.65 9.78 12.16
C ILE A 230 10.74 8.75 12.79
N THR A 231 11.21 8.11 13.86
CA THR A 231 10.41 7.20 14.68
C THR A 231 9.96 7.93 15.93
N VAL A 232 8.66 8.11 16.06
CA VAL A 232 8.08 8.71 17.27
C VAL A 232 7.95 7.63 18.33
N PRO A 233 8.58 7.80 19.52
CA PRO A 233 8.37 6.89 20.64
C PRO A 233 6.91 6.96 21.06
N GLY A 234 6.22 5.83 21.12
CA GLY A 234 4.84 5.78 21.58
C GLY A 234 4.77 6.05 23.09
N ASN A 235 3.88 6.93 23.48
CA ASN A 235 3.53 7.15 24.89
C ASN A 235 2.26 6.35 25.23
N GLY A 236 2.20 5.75 26.42
CA GLY A 236 1.02 5.00 26.88
C GLY A 236 0.74 3.73 26.09
N ILE A 237 -0.51 3.52 25.68
CA ILE A 237 -0.94 2.31 24.93
C ILE A 237 -0.16 2.18 23.61
N PHE A 238 0.25 3.29 23.00
CA PHE A 238 1.06 3.29 21.77
C PHE A 238 2.51 2.81 22.01
N ALA A 239 3.04 2.88 23.24
CA ALA A 239 4.37 2.35 23.59
C ALA A 239 4.43 0.83 23.38
N LEU A 240 3.35 0.09 23.68
CA LEU A 240 3.25 -1.35 23.43
C LEU A 240 3.30 -1.70 21.93
N LEU A 241 2.92 -0.74 21.09
CA LEU A 241 2.95 -0.90 19.64
C LEU A 241 4.30 -0.48 19.02
N THR A 242 5.19 0.12 19.80
CA THR A 242 6.51 0.61 19.37
C THR A 242 7.65 -0.17 20.01
N VAL A 243 7.59 -1.51 19.98
CA VAL A 243 8.74 -2.32 20.44
C VAL A 243 9.98 -1.90 19.67
N GLN A 244 11.05 -1.59 20.41
CA GLN A 244 12.35 -1.26 19.86
C GLN A 244 12.91 -2.50 19.19
N THR A 245 12.82 -2.54 17.87
CA THR A 245 13.55 -3.51 17.05
C THR A 245 14.93 -2.95 16.75
N GLU A 246 15.95 -3.83 16.72
CA GLU A 246 17.27 -3.42 16.29
C GLU A 246 17.19 -2.70 14.93
N PRO A 247 17.90 -1.56 14.76
CA PRO A 247 17.81 -0.77 13.54
C PRO A 247 18.36 -1.56 12.35
N VAL A 248 17.46 -2.06 11.52
CA VAL A 248 17.82 -2.70 10.26
C VAL A 248 18.09 -1.62 9.22
N ARG A 249 19.14 -1.77 8.41
CA ARG A 249 19.43 -0.82 7.32
C ARG A 249 18.21 -0.71 6.37
N GLY A 250 17.80 0.50 6.03
CA GLY A 250 16.59 0.76 5.22
C GLY A 250 16.53 -0.02 3.90
N TRP A 251 17.67 -0.16 3.19
CA TRP A 251 17.72 -0.94 1.95
C TRP A 251 17.44 -2.45 2.17
N VAL A 252 17.85 -3.02 3.33
CA VAL A 252 17.56 -4.42 3.69
C VAL A 252 16.06 -4.59 3.97
N ALA A 253 15.45 -3.61 4.62
CA ALA A 253 14.01 -3.63 4.87
C ALA A 253 13.22 -3.52 3.54
N ALA A 254 13.63 -2.62 2.64
CA ALA A 254 13.00 -2.46 1.34
C ALA A 254 13.09 -3.73 0.47
N THR A 255 14.30 -4.31 0.36
CA THR A 255 14.52 -5.54 -0.40
C THR A 255 13.78 -6.74 0.21
N GLY A 256 13.74 -6.85 1.54
CA GLY A 256 13.00 -7.88 2.25
C GLY A 256 11.50 -7.81 1.97
N LEU A 257 10.93 -6.62 2.00
CA LEU A 257 9.50 -6.40 1.69
C LEU A 257 9.19 -6.71 0.22
N LEU A 258 10.04 -6.27 -0.72
CA LEU A 258 9.86 -6.56 -2.14
C LEU A 258 9.95 -8.07 -2.42
N LEU A 259 10.86 -8.77 -1.74
CA LEU A 259 10.99 -10.23 -1.85
C LEU A 259 9.74 -10.92 -1.31
N LEU A 260 9.24 -10.51 -0.15
CA LEU A 260 7.99 -11.02 0.42
C LEU A 260 6.81 -10.80 -0.56
N ALA A 261 6.66 -9.59 -1.09
CA ALA A 261 5.63 -9.28 -2.07
C ALA A 261 5.78 -10.13 -3.35
N ALA A 262 7.01 -10.31 -3.85
CA ALA A 262 7.28 -11.13 -5.03
C ALA A 262 6.91 -12.60 -4.81
N VAL A 263 7.22 -13.18 -3.64
CA VAL A 263 6.84 -14.56 -3.28
C VAL A 263 5.32 -14.71 -3.22
N VAL A 264 4.62 -13.76 -2.56
CA VAL A 264 3.16 -13.77 -2.48
C VAL A 264 2.51 -13.63 -3.86
N LEU A 265 3.04 -12.76 -4.72
CA LEU A 265 2.56 -12.61 -6.10
C LEU A 265 2.84 -13.84 -6.96
N ALA A 266 4.02 -14.45 -6.83
CA ALA A 266 4.35 -15.70 -7.53
C ALA A 266 3.37 -16.81 -7.14
N TYR A 267 3.09 -16.95 -5.84
CA TYR A 267 2.07 -17.90 -5.37
C TYR A 267 0.67 -17.55 -5.90
N SER A 268 0.29 -16.29 -5.95
CA SER A 268 -0.97 -15.82 -6.53
C SER A 268 -1.07 -16.17 -8.03
N CYS A 269 0.03 -16.03 -8.79
CA CYS A 269 0.11 -16.42 -10.19
C CYS A 269 -0.04 -17.94 -10.39
N LEU A 270 0.46 -18.75 -9.48
CA LEU A 270 0.23 -20.20 -9.51
C LEU A 270 -1.23 -20.53 -9.20
N ARG A 271 -1.78 -19.88 -8.21
CA ARG A 271 -3.16 -20.10 -7.74
C ARG A 271 -4.21 -19.72 -8.78
N ILE A 272 -4.01 -18.65 -9.54
CA ILE A 272 -4.98 -18.22 -10.56
C ILE A 272 -5.11 -19.21 -11.71
N ARG A 273 -4.07 -20.03 -11.99
CA ARG A 273 -4.13 -21.08 -13.02
C ARG A 273 -5.17 -22.14 -12.70
N THR A 274 -5.31 -22.49 -11.40
CA THR A 274 -6.20 -23.53 -10.89
C THR A 274 -7.53 -22.97 -10.39
N LEU A 275 -7.80 -21.66 -10.59
CA LEU A 275 -9.02 -21.03 -10.13
C LEU A 275 -10.22 -21.53 -10.93
N GLU A 276 -11.11 -22.28 -10.28
CA GLU A 276 -12.41 -22.66 -10.81
C GLU A 276 -13.47 -21.66 -10.35
N ILE A 277 -14.25 -21.14 -11.29
CA ILE A 277 -15.36 -20.25 -10.96
C ILE A 277 -16.58 -21.10 -10.66
N ARG A 278 -16.88 -21.31 -9.39
CA ARG A 278 -18.13 -21.92 -8.96
C ARG A 278 -19.15 -20.83 -8.70
N TYR A 279 -20.07 -20.65 -9.62
CA TYR A 279 -21.27 -19.84 -9.39
C TYR A 279 -22.26 -20.68 -8.58
N THR A 280 -22.16 -20.66 -7.26
CA THR A 280 -23.18 -21.23 -6.39
C THR A 280 -24.40 -20.31 -6.41
N THR A 281 -25.51 -20.85 -6.83
CA THR A 281 -26.84 -20.25 -6.69
C THR A 281 -27.29 -20.41 -5.24
N GLU A 282 -26.76 -19.65 -4.30
CA GLU A 282 -27.28 -19.44 -2.95
C GLU A 282 -27.12 -17.95 -2.59
#